data_a5760d6dd5f7f2dde697942a1407aa69
#
_entry.id   a5760d6dd5f7f2dde697942a1407aa69
#
_cell.length_a   1.000
_cell.length_b   1.000
_cell.length_c   1.000
_cell.angle_alpha   90.00
_cell.angle_beta   90.00
_cell.angle_gamma   90.00
#
_symmetry.space_group_name_H-M   'P 1'
#
loop_
_entity.id
_entity.type
_entity.pdbx_description
1 polymer ?
#
loop_
_entity_poly.entity_id
_entity_poly.type
_entity_poly.pdbx_seq_one_letter_code
_entity_poly.pdbx_strand_id
1 'polypeptide(L)'
;MKGPLFYSKILLFGEYGIIEDSKGLSIPYNFYKGALKIPKKINASSKSSNKILIDFLEYLNSKKIKLDLDKLKSDIDKGLYFESSIPRGYGIGSSGALVAAIYDKYAFDKITVLENLTREKLIKLKKIFSVMESFFHGKSSGLDPLNSYLSIPILINSKTEIKVTGIPSQKTIGNGAVFLMDSGKTGSTAPMVNIFMEKMKKDGFRKIINEEFIRHTNLCVDSFLKGDLNSLFNNTKTLSKIVLDNFKPMIPKEFHNLWKKGIENNSYFLKLCGSGGGGYILGFTENFEKAKKQLKDHKLEVVYYF
;
A
#
# COMPACT_ATOMS: atom_id res chain seq x y z
N MET A 1 2.51 -2.99 29.32
CA MET A 1 3.49 -2.69 28.23
C MET A 1 2.73 -2.46 26.96
N LYS A 2 3.04 -1.39 26.22
CA LYS A 2 2.50 -1.19 24.88
C LYS A 2 3.18 -2.23 23.97
N GLY A 3 2.41 -3.10 23.33
CA GLY A 3 2.95 -4.06 22.36
C GLY A 3 3.56 -3.38 21.12
N PRO A 4 4.22 -4.14 20.21
CA PRO A 4 4.79 -3.60 18.99
C PRO A 4 3.72 -2.92 18.14
N LEU A 5 4.12 -1.87 17.43
CA LEU A 5 3.27 -1.10 16.54
C LEU A 5 3.55 -1.50 15.09
N PHE A 6 2.49 -1.70 14.32
CA PHE A 6 2.55 -2.02 12.90
C PHE A 6 1.97 -0.84 12.13
N TYR A 7 2.80 -0.24 11.28
CA TYR A 7 2.45 0.97 10.57
C TYR A 7 1.78 0.66 9.23
N SER A 8 1.01 1.62 8.74
CA SER A 8 0.52 1.61 7.37
C SER A 8 1.67 1.75 6.38
N LYS A 9 1.39 1.52 5.13
CA LYS A 9 2.36 1.66 4.04
C LYS A 9 1.74 2.43 2.87
N ILE A 10 2.58 3.01 2.03
CA ILE A 10 2.16 3.59 0.76
C ILE A 10 3.00 2.96 -0.35
N LEU A 11 2.32 2.42 -1.37
CA LEU A 11 2.95 2.06 -2.62
C LEU A 11 3.06 3.34 -3.46
N LEU A 12 4.26 3.97 -3.44
CA LEU A 12 4.48 5.21 -4.19
C LEU A 12 4.36 5.01 -5.69
N PHE A 13 4.88 3.89 -6.19
CA PHE A 13 4.83 3.49 -7.59
C PHE A 13 4.73 1.97 -7.71
N GLY A 14 4.09 1.49 -8.76
CA GLY A 14 4.03 0.07 -9.10
C GLY A 14 2.63 -0.56 -9.04
N GLU A 15 1.57 0.19 -8.69
CA GLU A 15 0.20 -0.33 -8.73
C GLU A 15 -0.11 -0.90 -10.10
N TYR A 16 -0.65 -2.11 -10.13
CA TYR A 16 -0.90 -2.91 -11.35
C TYR A 16 0.35 -3.28 -12.14
N GLY A 17 1.31 -2.36 -12.31
CA GLY A 17 2.53 -2.60 -13.05
C GLY A 17 3.34 -3.78 -12.49
N ILE A 18 3.36 -3.97 -11.17
CA ILE A 18 4.04 -5.11 -10.52
C ILE A 18 3.47 -6.46 -11.00
N ILE A 19 2.19 -6.51 -11.41
CA ILE A 19 1.57 -7.71 -11.98
C ILE A 19 2.23 -8.06 -13.32
N GLU A 20 2.67 -7.04 -14.06
CA GLU A 20 3.34 -7.15 -15.36
C GLU A 20 4.85 -6.87 -15.29
N ASP A 21 5.44 -7.11 -14.12
CA ASP A 21 6.90 -7.06 -13.89
C ASP A 21 7.54 -5.67 -13.91
N SER A 22 6.76 -4.60 -13.62
CA SER A 22 7.35 -3.28 -13.41
C SER A 22 8.10 -3.19 -12.09
N LYS A 23 8.95 -2.16 -11.97
CA LYS A 23 9.43 -1.72 -10.66
C LYS A 23 8.29 -1.24 -9.78
N GLY A 24 8.52 -1.27 -8.47
CA GLY A 24 7.66 -0.67 -7.47
C GLY A 24 8.45 -0.15 -6.30
N LEU A 25 7.91 0.85 -5.62
CA LEU A 25 8.51 1.41 -4.41
C LEU A 25 7.43 1.56 -3.34
N SER A 26 7.58 0.79 -2.27
CA SER A 26 6.70 0.85 -1.10
C SER A 26 7.45 1.45 0.08
N ILE A 27 6.82 2.40 0.78
CA ILE A 27 7.39 3.06 1.96
C ILE A 27 6.47 2.89 3.17
N PRO A 28 7.02 2.80 4.40
CA PRO A 28 6.20 2.87 5.60
C PRO A 28 5.58 4.26 5.75
N TYR A 29 4.36 4.30 6.27
CA TYR A 29 3.65 5.54 6.55
C TYR A 29 3.22 5.56 8.01
N ASN A 30 4.01 6.22 8.85
CA ASN A 30 3.94 6.13 10.31
C ASN A 30 2.79 6.94 10.94
N PHE A 31 1.99 7.64 10.13
CA PHE A 31 0.85 8.40 10.61
C PHE A 31 -0.26 7.48 11.16
N TYR A 32 -0.49 6.35 10.50
CA TYR A 32 -1.45 5.35 10.93
C TYR A 32 -0.76 4.07 11.40
N LYS A 33 -1.30 3.46 12.45
CA LYS A 33 -0.72 2.28 13.11
C LYS A 33 -1.77 1.39 13.73
N GLY A 34 -1.39 0.15 14.00
CA GLY A 34 -2.19 -0.81 14.75
C GLY A 34 -1.33 -1.66 15.67
N ALA A 35 -1.99 -2.29 16.64
CA ALA A 35 -1.38 -3.22 17.59
C ALA A 35 -2.39 -4.27 18.06
N LEU A 36 -1.90 -5.49 18.37
CA LEU A 36 -2.70 -6.51 19.04
C LEU A 36 -2.87 -6.16 20.52
N LYS A 37 -4.10 -6.22 21.02
CA LYS A 37 -4.44 -5.93 22.42
C LYS A 37 -5.47 -6.92 22.97
N ILE A 38 -5.41 -7.16 24.27
CA ILE A 38 -6.47 -7.82 25.04
C ILE A 38 -7.22 -6.71 25.80
N PRO A 39 -8.53 -6.56 25.64
CA PRO A 39 -9.27 -5.44 26.23
C PRO A 39 -9.50 -5.66 27.71
N LYS A 40 -9.44 -4.60 28.51
CA LYS A 40 -9.91 -4.63 29.91
C LYS A 40 -11.44 -4.69 30.00
N LYS A 41 -12.14 -4.04 29.05
CA LYS A 41 -13.60 -4.10 28.87
C LYS A 41 -13.88 -4.30 27.39
N ILE A 42 -14.74 -5.25 27.08
CA ILE A 42 -15.14 -5.57 25.70
C ILE A 42 -16.13 -4.50 25.21
N ASN A 43 -15.85 -3.91 24.04
CA ASN A 43 -16.74 -2.97 23.35
C ASN A 43 -17.07 -3.47 21.92
N ALA A 44 -17.94 -2.78 21.20
CA ALA A 44 -18.37 -3.18 19.86
C ALA A 44 -17.18 -3.30 18.86
N SER A 45 -16.24 -2.37 18.92
CA SER A 45 -15.06 -2.38 18.05
C SER A 45 -14.14 -3.57 18.34
N SER A 46 -13.85 -3.87 19.63
CA SER A 46 -13.03 -5.03 20.00
C SER A 46 -13.72 -6.35 19.64
N LYS A 47 -15.04 -6.45 19.79
CA LYS A 47 -15.83 -7.64 19.37
C LYS A 47 -15.74 -7.87 17.87
N SER A 48 -15.96 -6.82 17.07
CA SER A 48 -15.90 -6.91 15.59
C SER A 48 -14.50 -7.32 15.12
N SER A 49 -13.45 -6.74 15.71
CA SER A 49 -12.08 -7.10 15.38
C SER A 49 -11.71 -8.53 15.82
N ASN A 50 -12.16 -8.95 17.02
CA ASN A 50 -11.96 -10.31 17.53
C ASN A 50 -12.63 -11.35 16.62
N LYS A 51 -13.86 -11.09 16.13
CA LYS A 51 -14.55 -11.97 15.19
C LYS A 51 -13.72 -12.21 13.92
N ILE A 52 -13.12 -11.16 13.36
CA ILE A 52 -12.23 -11.29 12.19
C ILE A 52 -11.04 -12.21 12.52
N LEU A 53 -10.50 -12.15 13.75
CA LEU A 53 -9.40 -13.01 14.17
C LEU A 53 -9.82 -14.46 14.32
N ILE A 54 -11.07 -14.76 14.74
CA ILE A 54 -11.63 -16.12 14.76
C ILE A 54 -11.65 -16.69 13.34
N ASP A 55 -12.27 -15.96 12.40
CA ASP A 55 -12.36 -16.40 11.01
C ASP A 55 -10.95 -16.55 10.39
N PHE A 56 -10.01 -15.67 10.75
CA PHE A 56 -8.63 -15.74 10.29
C PHE A 56 -7.88 -16.95 10.88
N LEU A 57 -8.10 -17.30 12.15
CA LEU A 57 -7.54 -18.50 12.75
C LEU A 57 -8.02 -19.78 12.04
N GLU A 58 -9.32 -19.88 11.72
CA GLU A 58 -9.87 -21.00 10.95
C GLU A 58 -9.20 -21.12 9.58
N TYR A 59 -9.00 -20.00 8.89
CA TYR A 59 -8.26 -19.97 7.64
C TYR A 59 -6.81 -20.45 7.82
N LEU A 60 -6.10 -19.95 8.83
CA LEU A 60 -4.69 -20.30 9.10
C LEU A 60 -4.51 -21.79 9.44
N ASN A 61 -5.46 -22.40 10.14
CA ASN A 61 -5.46 -23.84 10.43
C ASN A 61 -5.40 -24.70 9.16
N SER A 62 -5.97 -24.22 8.05
CA SER A 62 -5.92 -24.90 6.76
C SER A 62 -4.61 -24.69 5.99
N LYS A 63 -3.70 -23.84 6.49
CA LYS A 63 -2.46 -23.47 5.80
C LYS A 63 -1.24 -24.06 6.50
N LYS A 64 -0.23 -24.46 5.70
CA LYS A 64 1.04 -24.98 6.23
C LYS A 64 1.99 -23.82 6.60
N ILE A 65 1.61 -22.99 7.60
CA ILE A 65 2.44 -21.91 8.12
C ILE A 65 2.84 -22.24 9.55
N LYS A 66 4.11 -22.02 9.90
CA LYS A 66 4.66 -22.29 11.23
C LYS A 66 4.28 -21.17 12.22
N LEU A 67 3.04 -21.19 12.72
CA LEU A 67 2.52 -20.29 13.75
C LEU A 67 2.06 -21.09 14.96
N ASP A 68 2.20 -20.51 16.15
CA ASP A 68 1.62 -21.00 17.40
C ASP A 68 0.11 -20.70 17.42
N LEU A 69 -0.65 -21.56 16.74
CA LEU A 69 -2.10 -21.41 16.58
C LEU A 69 -2.86 -21.67 17.89
N ASP A 70 -2.32 -22.52 18.79
CA ASP A 70 -2.93 -22.77 20.09
C ASP A 70 -2.86 -21.55 20.99
N LYS A 71 -1.71 -20.87 21.01
CA LYS A 71 -1.56 -19.59 21.70
C LYS A 71 -2.42 -18.49 21.09
N LEU A 72 -2.49 -18.43 19.75
CA LEU A 72 -3.38 -17.49 19.07
C LEU A 72 -4.83 -17.72 19.46
N LYS A 73 -5.30 -18.98 19.48
CA LYS A 73 -6.63 -19.37 19.92
C LYS A 73 -6.88 -18.94 21.36
N SER A 74 -5.99 -19.29 22.27
CA SER A 74 -6.09 -18.91 23.69
C SER A 74 -6.17 -17.40 23.90
N ASP A 75 -5.43 -16.60 23.12
CA ASP A 75 -5.49 -15.15 23.20
C ASP A 75 -6.80 -14.60 22.59
N ILE A 76 -7.31 -15.19 21.51
CA ILE A 76 -8.62 -14.86 20.92
C ILE A 76 -9.75 -15.12 21.91
N ASP A 77 -9.72 -16.25 22.63
CA ASP A 77 -10.70 -16.61 23.66
C ASP A 77 -10.71 -15.59 24.83
N LYS A 78 -9.55 -14.95 25.10
CA LYS A 78 -9.42 -13.82 26.05
C LYS A 78 -9.86 -12.47 25.46
N GLY A 79 -10.38 -12.46 24.24
CA GLY A 79 -10.85 -11.26 23.56
C GLY A 79 -9.76 -10.48 22.80
N LEU A 80 -8.66 -11.13 22.39
CA LEU A 80 -7.65 -10.48 21.53
C LEU A 80 -8.31 -9.75 20.37
N TYR A 81 -7.86 -8.52 20.10
CA TYR A 81 -8.30 -7.71 18.97
C TYR A 81 -7.15 -6.88 18.41
N PHE A 82 -7.30 -6.44 17.18
CA PHE A 82 -6.36 -5.51 16.55
C PHE A 82 -6.91 -4.08 16.64
N GLU A 83 -6.32 -3.29 17.54
CA GLU A 83 -6.60 -1.86 17.64
C GLU A 83 -5.85 -1.14 16.54
N SER A 84 -6.55 -0.41 15.68
CA SER A 84 -5.94 0.23 14.52
C SER A 84 -6.56 1.60 14.21
N SER A 85 -5.70 2.56 13.91
CA SER A 85 -6.08 3.84 13.30
C SER A 85 -6.02 3.80 11.76
N ILE A 86 -5.54 2.69 11.15
CA ILE A 86 -5.41 2.56 9.70
C ILE A 86 -6.81 2.42 9.09
N PRO A 87 -7.26 3.35 8.25
CA PRO A 87 -8.58 3.27 7.63
C PRO A 87 -8.67 2.07 6.68
N ARG A 88 -9.75 1.28 6.80
CA ARG A 88 -9.99 0.11 5.96
C ARG A 88 -10.53 0.52 4.58
N GLY A 89 -10.03 -0.11 3.52
CA GLY A 89 -10.46 0.19 2.15
C GLY A 89 -9.84 1.47 1.57
N TYR A 90 -8.76 1.97 2.17
CA TYR A 90 -8.08 3.20 1.74
C TYR A 90 -6.76 2.97 0.97
N GLY A 91 -6.40 1.70 0.70
CA GLY A 91 -5.22 1.37 -0.11
C GLY A 91 -3.87 1.47 0.61
N ILE A 92 -3.87 1.69 1.93
CA ILE A 92 -2.66 1.93 2.74
C ILE A 92 -2.28 0.76 3.68
N GLY A 93 -2.76 -0.46 3.38
CA GLY A 93 -2.26 -1.70 4.01
C GLY A 93 -2.85 -2.03 5.37
N SER A 94 -4.15 -1.79 5.62
CA SER A 94 -4.81 -2.13 6.89
C SER A 94 -4.76 -3.64 7.20
N SER A 95 -5.05 -4.50 6.22
CA SER A 95 -4.93 -5.97 6.34
C SER A 95 -3.48 -6.39 6.55
N GLY A 96 -2.56 -5.77 5.81
CA GLY A 96 -1.13 -6.04 5.93
C GLY A 96 -0.59 -5.80 7.33
N ALA A 97 -0.99 -4.71 7.99
CA ALA A 97 -0.59 -4.42 9.36
C ALA A 97 -1.11 -5.47 10.37
N LEU A 98 -2.35 -5.96 10.20
CA LEU A 98 -2.90 -7.04 11.02
C LEU A 98 -2.12 -8.34 10.81
N VAL A 99 -1.87 -8.72 9.55
CA VAL A 99 -1.09 -9.93 9.20
C VAL A 99 0.32 -9.86 9.80
N ALA A 100 0.99 -8.71 9.67
CA ALA A 100 2.30 -8.46 10.26
C ALA A 100 2.29 -8.65 11.79
N ALA A 101 1.26 -8.13 12.47
CA ALA A 101 1.11 -8.24 13.91
C ALA A 101 0.89 -9.70 14.38
N ILE A 102 0.10 -10.48 13.64
CA ILE A 102 -0.11 -11.90 13.93
C ILE A 102 1.19 -12.69 13.71
N TYR A 103 1.90 -12.46 12.60
CA TYR A 103 3.18 -13.10 12.36
C TYR A 103 4.19 -12.76 13.46
N ASP A 104 4.33 -11.50 13.82
CA ASP A 104 5.27 -11.08 14.84
C ASP A 104 5.00 -11.73 16.19
N LYS A 105 3.75 -11.88 16.59
CA LYS A 105 3.41 -12.41 17.90
C LYS A 105 3.45 -13.94 17.97
N TYR A 106 3.12 -14.64 16.86
CA TYR A 106 2.85 -16.08 16.88
C TYR A 106 3.75 -16.93 15.97
N ALA A 107 4.67 -16.36 15.19
CA ALA A 107 5.60 -17.18 14.41
C ALA A 107 6.67 -17.80 15.31
N PHE A 108 6.96 -19.11 15.12
CA PHE A 108 8.01 -19.82 15.86
C PHE A 108 9.41 -19.35 15.45
N ASP A 109 9.73 -19.39 14.16
CA ASP A 109 11.04 -19.03 13.60
C ASP A 109 10.96 -17.70 12.89
N LYS A 110 10.87 -16.59 13.64
CA LYS A 110 10.71 -15.26 13.05
C LYS A 110 11.97 -14.81 12.31
N ILE A 111 11.78 -14.32 11.08
CA ILE A 111 12.78 -13.53 10.39
C ILE A 111 12.58 -12.09 10.83
N THR A 112 13.56 -11.49 11.48
CA THR A 112 13.45 -10.13 12.05
C THR A 112 14.30 -9.12 11.27
N VAL A 113 14.01 -7.84 11.45
CA VAL A 113 14.81 -6.73 10.88
C VAL A 113 16.21 -6.62 11.51
N LEU A 114 16.41 -7.23 12.69
CA LEU A 114 17.71 -7.24 13.39
C LEU A 114 18.68 -8.23 12.77
N GLU A 115 18.20 -9.14 11.93
CA GLU A 115 19.02 -10.07 11.19
C GLU A 115 19.46 -9.46 9.84
N ASN A 116 20.51 -10.05 9.24
CA ASN A 116 20.84 -9.73 7.86
C ASN A 116 19.68 -10.18 6.93
N LEU A 117 18.93 -9.22 6.39
CA LEU A 117 17.80 -9.46 5.50
C LEU A 117 18.29 -9.78 4.08
N THR A 118 18.70 -11.04 3.89
CA THR A 118 19.06 -11.52 2.56
C THR A 118 17.84 -11.55 1.64
N ARG A 119 18.08 -11.60 0.33
CA ARG A 119 17.01 -11.75 -0.67
C ARG A 119 16.14 -12.98 -0.40
N GLU A 120 16.73 -14.12 -0.01
CA GLU A 120 16.02 -15.36 0.28
C GLU A 120 15.08 -15.19 1.48
N LYS A 121 15.53 -14.51 2.55
CA LYS A 121 14.71 -14.18 3.72
C LYS A 121 13.53 -13.27 3.36
N LEU A 122 13.75 -12.25 2.54
CA LEU A 122 12.69 -11.35 2.06
C LEU A 122 11.65 -12.10 1.21
N ILE A 123 12.10 -12.96 0.29
CA ILE A 123 11.21 -13.79 -0.54
C ILE A 123 10.43 -14.79 0.32
N LYS A 124 11.07 -15.40 1.32
CA LYS A 124 10.42 -16.32 2.27
C LYS A 124 9.32 -15.59 3.06
N LEU A 125 9.62 -14.42 3.65
CA LEU A 125 8.64 -13.59 4.34
C LEU A 125 7.48 -13.20 3.42
N LYS A 126 7.78 -12.70 2.21
CA LYS A 126 6.77 -12.32 1.22
C LYS A 126 5.83 -13.49 0.91
N LYS A 127 6.36 -14.72 0.74
CA LYS A 127 5.54 -15.91 0.50
C LYS A 127 4.63 -16.24 1.69
N ILE A 128 5.13 -16.21 2.92
CA ILE A 128 4.35 -16.43 4.13
C ILE A 128 3.22 -15.38 4.20
N PHE A 129 3.56 -14.12 4.05
CA PHE A 129 2.62 -13.02 4.09
C PHE A 129 1.59 -13.06 2.96
N SER A 130 1.98 -13.49 1.76
CA SER A 130 1.05 -13.71 0.65
C SER A 130 -0.03 -14.72 1.01
N VAL A 131 0.35 -15.86 1.62
CA VAL A 131 -0.62 -16.88 2.06
C VAL A 131 -1.53 -16.31 3.15
N MET A 132 -0.98 -15.65 4.17
CA MET A 132 -1.78 -15.09 5.27
C MET A 132 -2.74 -14.00 4.78
N GLU A 133 -2.27 -13.04 3.98
CA GLU A 133 -3.08 -11.92 3.51
C GLU A 133 -4.14 -12.32 2.47
N SER A 134 -3.98 -13.47 1.81
CA SER A 134 -4.97 -14.01 0.89
C SER A 134 -6.33 -14.30 1.54
N PHE A 135 -6.40 -14.41 2.87
CA PHE A 135 -7.65 -14.43 3.62
C PHE A 135 -8.52 -13.22 3.34
N PHE A 136 -7.94 -12.02 3.24
CA PHE A 136 -8.66 -10.77 3.07
C PHE A 136 -9.01 -10.45 1.61
N HIS A 137 -8.20 -10.93 0.65
CA HIS A 137 -8.25 -10.48 -0.74
C HIS A 137 -8.38 -11.62 -1.76
N GLY A 138 -8.49 -12.87 -1.30
CA GLY A 138 -8.49 -14.06 -2.15
C GLY A 138 -7.09 -14.38 -2.72
N LYS A 139 -6.40 -13.40 -3.28
CA LYS A 139 -5.02 -13.51 -3.76
C LYS A 139 -4.24 -12.25 -3.38
N SER A 140 -3.10 -12.43 -2.73
CA SER A 140 -2.22 -11.33 -2.30
C SER A 140 -0.78 -11.55 -2.76
N SER A 141 -0.06 -10.43 -2.99
CA SER A 141 1.38 -10.46 -3.25
C SER A 141 2.23 -10.62 -1.98
N GLY A 142 1.66 -10.36 -0.79
CA GLY A 142 2.37 -10.33 0.49
C GLY A 142 3.24 -9.08 0.71
N LEU A 143 3.17 -8.09 -0.17
CA LEU A 143 4.01 -6.87 -0.07
C LEU A 143 3.52 -5.93 1.02
N ASP A 144 2.22 -5.81 1.23
CA ASP A 144 1.64 -4.92 2.23
C ASP A 144 2.05 -5.35 3.65
N PRO A 145 1.85 -6.63 4.06
CA PRO A 145 2.33 -7.06 5.36
C PRO A 145 3.85 -7.09 5.47
N LEU A 146 4.58 -7.34 4.38
CA LEU A 146 6.04 -7.29 4.39
C LEU A 146 6.53 -5.87 4.74
N ASN A 147 5.95 -4.84 4.12
CA ASN A 147 6.31 -3.45 4.42
C ASN A 147 5.90 -3.05 5.84
N SER A 148 4.68 -3.40 6.28
CA SER A 148 4.20 -3.12 7.63
C SER A 148 5.04 -3.83 8.71
N TYR A 149 5.52 -5.03 8.43
CA TYR A 149 6.36 -5.81 9.33
C TYR A 149 7.78 -5.26 9.47
N LEU A 150 8.42 -4.98 8.32
CA LEU A 150 9.80 -4.51 8.30
C LEU A 150 9.90 -3.02 8.64
N SER A 151 8.86 -2.24 8.38
CA SER A 151 8.83 -0.76 8.57
C SER A 151 9.99 -0.02 7.90
N ILE A 152 10.43 -0.49 6.74
CA ILE A 152 11.51 0.10 5.95
C ILE A 152 11.09 0.17 4.47
N PRO A 153 11.63 1.10 3.67
CA PRO A 153 11.34 1.16 2.24
C PRO A 153 11.77 -0.10 1.52
N ILE A 154 10.89 -0.60 0.64
CA ILE A 154 11.09 -1.80 -0.16
C ILE A 154 11.04 -1.44 -1.63
N LEU A 155 12.15 -1.70 -2.34
CA LEU A 155 12.23 -1.64 -3.78
C LEU A 155 11.90 -3.00 -4.39
N ILE A 156 10.93 -3.02 -5.27
CA ILE A 156 10.55 -4.15 -6.11
C ILE A 156 11.18 -3.88 -7.47
N ASN A 157 12.21 -4.65 -7.84
CA ASN A 157 12.81 -4.54 -9.17
C ASN A 157 12.05 -5.37 -10.20
N SER A 158 11.47 -6.50 -9.75
CA SER A 158 10.68 -7.43 -10.56
C SER A 158 9.80 -8.31 -9.65
N LYS A 159 8.98 -9.18 -10.24
CA LYS A 159 8.18 -10.17 -9.49
C LYS A 159 9.01 -11.04 -8.53
N THR A 160 10.26 -11.30 -8.91
CA THR A 160 11.18 -12.21 -8.20
C THR A 160 12.32 -11.50 -7.49
N GLU A 161 12.43 -10.18 -7.66
CA GLU A 161 13.53 -9.41 -7.08
C GLU A 161 12.99 -8.25 -6.23
N ILE A 162 13.15 -8.40 -4.93
CA ILE A 162 12.81 -7.38 -3.94
C ILE A 162 14.02 -7.13 -3.03
N LYS A 163 14.22 -5.89 -2.64
CA LYS A 163 15.27 -5.50 -1.69
C LYS A 163 14.86 -4.35 -0.81
N VAL A 164 15.47 -4.26 0.35
CA VAL A 164 15.44 -3.06 1.18
C VAL A 164 16.20 -1.94 0.47
N THR A 165 15.71 -0.71 0.58
CA THR A 165 16.36 0.45 -0.04
C THR A 165 16.29 1.66 0.89
N GLY A 166 17.21 2.60 0.71
CA GLY A 166 17.06 3.95 1.23
C GLY A 166 16.17 4.79 0.31
N ILE A 167 15.60 5.83 0.85
CA ILE A 167 14.93 6.90 0.09
C ILE A 167 15.62 8.22 0.39
N PRO A 168 15.55 9.22 -0.49
CA PRO A 168 16.12 10.54 -0.22
C PRO A 168 15.55 11.11 1.09
N SER A 169 16.35 11.87 1.82
CA SER A 169 15.90 12.52 3.04
C SER A 169 14.80 13.53 2.74
N GLN A 170 13.74 13.52 3.54
CA GLN A 170 12.70 14.53 3.43
C GLN A 170 13.26 15.91 3.85
N LYS A 171 12.86 16.94 3.12
CA LYS A 171 13.08 18.31 3.56
C LYS A 171 12.01 18.65 4.61
N THR A 172 12.41 19.28 5.70
CA THR A 172 11.48 19.76 6.75
C THR A 172 10.59 20.90 6.24
N ILE A 173 11.09 21.66 5.26
CA ILE A 173 10.38 22.75 4.58
C ILE A 173 10.72 22.62 3.10
N GLY A 174 9.82 22.02 2.33
CA GLY A 174 9.92 21.87 0.86
C GLY A 174 8.69 22.48 0.18
N ASN A 175 8.87 22.99 -1.03
CA ASN A 175 7.74 23.46 -1.84
C ASN A 175 6.98 22.28 -2.46
N GLY A 176 7.69 21.19 -2.79
CA GLY A 176 7.12 20.01 -3.41
C GLY A 176 6.72 18.95 -2.38
N ALA A 177 5.70 18.17 -2.71
CA ALA A 177 5.22 17.11 -1.83
C ALA A 177 4.59 15.93 -2.57
N VAL A 178 4.64 14.76 -1.92
CA VAL A 178 3.71 13.64 -2.13
C VAL A 178 2.62 13.75 -1.07
N PHE A 179 1.37 13.65 -1.47
CA PHE A 179 0.23 13.77 -0.57
C PHE A 179 -0.85 12.73 -0.85
N LEU A 180 -1.63 12.40 0.16
CA LEU A 180 -2.86 11.64 0.07
C LEU A 180 -4.04 12.61 0.00
N MET A 181 -4.99 12.35 -0.88
CA MET A 181 -6.27 13.02 -0.97
C MET A 181 -7.38 12.02 -0.67
N ASP A 182 -8.21 12.31 0.33
CA ASP A 182 -9.33 11.45 0.70
C ASP A 182 -10.44 11.53 -0.34
N SER A 183 -10.86 10.37 -0.88
CA SER A 183 -11.98 10.30 -1.82
C SER A 183 -13.36 10.30 -1.14
N GLY A 184 -13.42 10.20 0.18
CA GLY A 184 -14.67 10.09 0.93
C GLY A 184 -15.41 8.75 0.77
N LYS A 185 -14.80 7.78 0.09
CA LYS A 185 -15.38 6.45 -0.19
C LYS A 185 -14.36 5.36 0.09
N THR A 186 -14.80 4.19 0.48
CA THR A 186 -13.93 3.01 0.60
C THR A 186 -13.81 2.29 -0.74
N GLY A 187 -12.61 1.78 -1.05
CA GLY A 187 -12.34 0.93 -2.21
C GLY A 187 -12.38 -0.56 -1.86
N SER A 188 -12.58 -1.38 -2.89
CA SER A 188 -12.46 -2.85 -2.81
C SER A 188 -11.46 -3.35 -3.84
N THR A 189 -10.47 -4.12 -3.40
CA THR A 189 -9.35 -4.55 -4.26
C THR A 189 -9.79 -5.54 -5.34
N ALA A 190 -10.54 -6.57 -4.98
CA ALA A 190 -10.84 -7.66 -5.90
C ALA A 190 -11.59 -7.21 -7.18
N PRO A 191 -12.64 -6.38 -7.12
CA PRO A 191 -13.30 -5.88 -8.33
C PRO A 191 -12.36 -5.07 -9.23
N MET A 192 -11.49 -4.24 -8.65
CA MET A 192 -10.57 -3.40 -9.40
C MET A 192 -9.51 -4.23 -10.13
N VAL A 193 -8.95 -5.23 -9.45
CA VAL A 193 -7.99 -6.17 -10.05
C VAL A 193 -8.66 -6.97 -11.17
N ASN A 194 -9.91 -7.41 -10.99
CA ASN A 194 -10.65 -8.11 -12.03
C ASN A 194 -10.85 -7.23 -13.28
N ILE A 195 -11.23 -5.95 -13.10
CA ILE A 195 -11.35 -4.99 -14.22
C ILE A 195 -10.00 -4.87 -14.96
N PHE A 196 -8.89 -4.77 -14.23
CA PHE A 196 -7.56 -4.71 -14.84
C PHE A 196 -7.26 -5.95 -15.67
N MET A 197 -7.47 -7.14 -15.09
CA MET A 197 -7.20 -8.41 -15.77
C MET A 197 -8.06 -8.59 -17.02
N GLU A 198 -9.34 -8.18 -16.99
CA GLU A 198 -10.21 -8.19 -18.18
C GLU A 198 -9.71 -7.21 -19.25
N LYS A 199 -9.25 -6.01 -18.86
CA LYS A 199 -8.67 -5.08 -19.81
C LYS A 199 -7.36 -5.58 -20.43
N MET A 200 -6.54 -6.33 -19.68
CA MET A 200 -5.29 -6.95 -20.17
C MET A 200 -5.52 -7.98 -21.28
N LYS A 201 -6.72 -8.52 -21.43
CA LYS A 201 -7.08 -9.38 -22.57
C LYS A 201 -7.17 -8.63 -23.90
N LYS A 202 -7.26 -7.28 -23.85
CA LYS A 202 -7.35 -6.41 -25.04
C LYS A 202 -5.95 -5.99 -25.47
N ASP A 203 -5.54 -6.29 -26.69
CA ASP A 203 -4.20 -6.03 -27.20
C ASP A 203 -3.77 -4.57 -27.09
N GLY A 204 -4.65 -3.62 -27.43
CA GLY A 204 -4.35 -2.19 -27.32
C GLY A 204 -4.05 -1.75 -25.89
N PHE A 205 -4.82 -2.22 -24.90
CA PHE A 205 -4.56 -1.90 -23.50
C PHE A 205 -3.26 -2.57 -23.01
N ARG A 206 -3.06 -3.85 -23.34
CA ARG A 206 -1.83 -4.58 -22.99
C ARG A 206 -0.58 -3.91 -23.56
N LYS A 207 -0.65 -3.40 -24.80
CA LYS A 207 0.45 -2.64 -25.41
C LYS A 207 0.76 -1.38 -24.62
N ILE A 208 -0.26 -0.55 -24.28
CA ILE A 208 -0.07 0.65 -23.47
C ILE A 208 0.56 0.31 -22.12
N ILE A 209 0.13 -0.77 -21.46
CA ILE A 209 0.71 -1.18 -20.17
C ILE A 209 2.19 -1.54 -20.34
N ASN A 210 2.53 -2.36 -21.32
CA ASN A 210 3.89 -2.87 -21.47
C ASN A 210 4.87 -1.81 -21.99
N GLU A 211 4.45 -0.96 -22.92
CA GLU A 211 5.35 -0.02 -23.59
C GLU A 211 5.43 1.35 -22.88
N GLU A 212 4.33 1.83 -22.31
CA GLU A 212 4.25 3.17 -21.75
C GLU A 212 4.14 3.15 -20.22
N PHE A 213 3.11 2.48 -19.68
CA PHE A 213 2.82 2.53 -18.24
C PHE A 213 3.99 1.96 -17.40
N ILE A 214 4.51 0.79 -17.75
CA ILE A 214 5.65 0.17 -17.07
C ILE A 214 6.89 1.05 -17.19
N ARG A 215 7.19 1.55 -18.40
CA ARG A 215 8.33 2.42 -18.64
C ARG A 215 8.30 3.65 -17.74
N HIS A 216 7.19 4.40 -17.71
CA HIS A 216 7.08 5.61 -16.88
C HIS A 216 7.04 5.30 -15.40
N THR A 217 6.45 4.17 -14.98
CA THR A 217 6.53 3.66 -13.60
C THR A 217 7.98 3.44 -13.18
N ASN A 218 8.77 2.75 -14.00
CA ASN A 218 10.19 2.47 -13.74
C ASN A 218 11.01 3.77 -13.65
N LEU A 219 10.78 4.70 -14.57
CA LEU A 219 11.45 6.01 -14.55
C LEU A 219 11.07 6.83 -13.31
N CYS A 220 9.82 6.79 -12.86
CA CYS A 220 9.42 7.45 -11.62
C CYS A 220 10.14 6.87 -10.40
N VAL A 221 10.25 5.54 -10.29
CA VAL A 221 10.98 4.88 -9.20
C VAL A 221 12.45 5.29 -9.21
N ASP A 222 13.10 5.22 -10.37
CA ASP A 222 14.52 5.52 -10.51
C ASP A 222 14.81 7.01 -10.21
N SER A 223 13.98 7.92 -10.72
CA SER A 223 14.11 9.36 -10.50
C SER A 223 13.87 9.72 -9.03
N PHE A 224 12.87 9.12 -8.39
CA PHE A 224 12.61 9.33 -6.96
C PHE A 224 13.82 8.90 -6.11
N LEU A 225 14.34 7.70 -6.35
CA LEU A 225 15.48 7.17 -5.59
C LEU A 225 16.77 7.97 -5.79
N LYS A 226 16.94 8.58 -6.97
CA LYS A 226 18.09 9.46 -7.28
C LYS A 226 17.90 10.90 -6.77
N GLY A 227 16.68 11.30 -6.37
CA GLY A 227 16.37 12.68 -6.05
C GLY A 227 16.29 13.60 -7.27
N ASP A 228 16.14 13.04 -8.49
CA ASP A 228 15.98 13.81 -9.73
C ASP A 228 14.53 14.25 -9.87
N LEU A 229 14.21 15.42 -9.32
CA LEU A 229 12.86 15.96 -9.28
C LEU A 229 12.32 16.32 -10.67
N ASN A 230 13.15 16.85 -11.56
CA ASN A 230 12.71 17.22 -12.90
C ASN A 230 12.23 15.99 -13.68
N SER A 231 13.03 14.93 -13.70
CA SER A 231 12.65 13.66 -14.33
C SER A 231 11.44 13.03 -13.64
N LEU A 232 11.39 13.07 -12.29
CA LEU A 232 10.29 12.53 -11.50
C LEU A 232 8.95 13.18 -11.90
N PHE A 233 8.87 14.52 -11.89
CA PHE A 233 7.61 15.23 -12.18
C PHE A 233 7.18 15.07 -13.64
N ASN A 234 8.11 15.09 -14.60
CA ASN A 234 7.80 14.86 -16.01
C ASN A 234 7.22 13.45 -16.23
N ASN A 235 7.83 12.41 -15.63
CA ASN A 235 7.35 11.04 -15.75
C ASN A 235 6.05 10.82 -14.96
N THR A 236 5.89 11.43 -13.78
CA THR A 236 4.65 11.35 -13.00
C THR A 236 3.49 12.02 -13.73
N LYS A 237 3.72 13.14 -14.42
CA LYS A 237 2.71 13.79 -15.28
C LYS A 237 2.23 12.84 -16.38
N THR A 238 3.16 12.20 -17.10
CA THR A 238 2.83 11.24 -18.15
C THR A 238 2.10 10.02 -17.58
N LEU A 239 2.58 9.46 -16.47
CA LEU A 239 1.94 8.35 -15.78
C LEU A 239 0.51 8.71 -15.32
N SER A 240 0.32 9.93 -14.76
CA SER A 240 -0.99 10.44 -14.36
C SER A 240 -1.96 10.50 -15.54
N LYS A 241 -1.50 10.95 -16.71
CA LYS A 241 -2.29 10.97 -17.93
C LYS A 241 -2.67 9.57 -18.41
N ILE A 242 -1.69 8.65 -18.46
CA ILE A 242 -1.96 7.24 -18.82
C ILE A 242 -3.02 6.62 -17.90
N VAL A 243 -2.92 6.89 -16.58
CA VAL A 243 -3.90 6.39 -15.60
C VAL A 243 -5.28 7.01 -15.85
N LEU A 244 -5.39 8.33 -16.04
CA LEU A 244 -6.66 8.99 -16.32
C LEU A 244 -7.32 8.44 -17.59
N ASP A 245 -6.55 8.18 -18.64
CA ASP A 245 -7.09 7.75 -19.94
C ASP A 245 -7.47 6.25 -19.91
N ASN A 246 -6.70 5.43 -19.22
CA ASN A 246 -6.81 3.96 -19.32
C ASN A 246 -7.40 3.26 -18.10
N PHE A 247 -7.41 3.90 -16.90
CA PHE A 247 -7.87 3.31 -15.65
C PHE A 247 -9.15 3.98 -15.11
N LYS A 248 -9.92 4.67 -15.94
CA LYS A 248 -11.15 5.38 -15.53
C LYS A 248 -12.09 4.60 -14.61
N PRO A 249 -12.35 3.30 -14.81
CA PRO A 249 -13.22 2.53 -13.92
C PRO A 249 -12.67 2.41 -12.48
N MET A 250 -11.37 2.60 -12.28
CA MET A 250 -10.70 2.53 -10.97
C MET A 250 -10.59 3.92 -10.29
N ILE A 251 -10.98 4.98 -11.00
CA ILE A 251 -11.00 6.36 -10.48
C ILE A 251 -12.45 6.73 -10.21
N PRO A 252 -12.82 7.14 -8.98
CA PRO A 252 -14.17 7.62 -8.73
C PRO A 252 -14.52 8.79 -9.67
N LYS A 253 -15.71 8.73 -10.29
CA LYS A 253 -16.11 9.63 -11.40
C LYS A 253 -15.96 11.12 -11.08
N GLU A 254 -16.24 11.51 -9.85
CA GLU A 254 -16.14 12.87 -9.34
C GLU A 254 -14.71 13.45 -9.41
N PHE A 255 -13.67 12.59 -9.46
CA PHE A 255 -12.27 13.00 -9.54
C PHE A 255 -11.73 13.12 -10.96
N HIS A 256 -12.44 12.66 -12.00
CA HIS A 256 -11.94 12.71 -13.37
C HIS A 256 -11.60 14.15 -13.83
N ASN A 257 -12.49 15.12 -13.59
CA ASN A 257 -12.26 16.52 -13.97
C ASN A 257 -11.14 17.15 -13.13
N LEU A 258 -11.09 16.84 -11.83
CA LEU A 258 -10.04 17.32 -10.94
C LEU A 258 -8.66 16.80 -11.39
N TRP A 259 -8.60 15.51 -11.72
CA TRP A 259 -7.39 14.87 -12.23
C TRP A 259 -6.89 15.53 -13.52
N LYS A 260 -7.80 15.76 -14.48
CA LYS A 260 -7.51 16.43 -15.73
C LYS A 260 -6.97 17.86 -15.52
N LYS A 261 -7.63 18.65 -14.66
CA LYS A 261 -7.19 20.02 -14.31
C LYS A 261 -5.77 20.06 -13.75
N GLY A 262 -5.40 19.13 -12.87
CA GLY A 262 -4.04 19.06 -12.32
C GLY A 262 -2.98 18.88 -13.39
N ILE A 263 -3.23 18.00 -14.38
CA ILE A 263 -2.34 17.74 -15.50
C ILE A 263 -2.22 18.97 -16.41
N GLU A 264 -3.37 19.59 -16.79
CA GLU A 264 -3.42 20.74 -17.69
C GLU A 264 -2.72 21.99 -17.11
N ASN A 265 -2.90 22.23 -15.81
CA ASN A 265 -2.33 23.39 -15.12
C ASN A 265 -0.92 23.16 -14.56
N ASN A 266 -0.36 21.96 -14.71
CA ASN A 266 0.92 21.55 -14.11
C ASN A 266 0.99 21.88 -12.61
N SER A 267 -0.10 21.65 -11.88
CA SER A 267 -0.15 22.02 -10.46
C SER A 267 -0.06 20.81 -9.54
N TYR A 268 -0.55 19.67 -9.96
CA TYR A 268 -0.42 18.38 -9.29
C TYR A 268 -0.69 17.24 -10.27
N PHE A 269 -0.15 16.07 -9.98
CA PHE A 269 -0.32 14.86 -10.77
C PHE A 269 -0.83 13.76 -9.86
N LEU A 270 -2.04 13.27 -10.15
CA LEU A 270 -2.69 12.24 -9.34
C LEU A 270 -2.38 10.85 -9.89
N LYS A 271 -2.42 9.86 -9.01
CA LYS A 271 -2.36 8.44 -9.33
C LYS A 271 -3.16 7.62 -8.33
N LEU A 272 -3.43 6.37 -8.64
CA LEU A 272 -4.11 5.46 -7.71
C LEU A 272 -3.26 5.26 -6.45
N CYS A 273 -3.90 5.07 -5.31
CA CYS A 273 -3.30 4.60 -4.08
C CYS A 273 -3.81 3.16 -3.84
N GLY A 274 -2.99 2.16 -4.12
CA GLY A 274 -3.41 0.76 -4.17
C GLY A 274 -4.27 0.45 -5.40
N SER A 275 -5.34 -0.31 -5.23
CA SER A 275 -6.18 -0.76 -6.36
C SER A 275 -7.11 0.31 -6.94
N GLY A 276 -7.30 1.44 -6.26
CA GLY A 276 -8.30 2.43 -6.64
C GLY A 276 -9.74 2.01 -6.29
N GLY A 277 -10.71 2.63 -6.96
CA GLY A 277 -12.13 2.43 -6.70
C GLY A 277 -12.66 3.20 -5.48
N GLY A 278 -11.82 3.91 -4.77
CA GLY A 278 -12.07 4.66 -3.54
C GLY A 278 -10.83 4.68 -2.64
N GLY A 279 -10.99 5.09 -1.39
CA GLY A 279 -9.90 5.29 -0.45
C GLY A 279 -9.11 6.56 -0.74
N TYR A 280 -7.80 6.50 -0.56
CA TYR A 280 -6.93 7.61 -0.92
C TYR A 280 -6.59 7.64 -2.41
N ILE A 281 -6.39 8.86 -2.91
CA ILE A 281 -5.75 9.14 -4.19
C ILE A 281 -4.38 9.74 -3.85
N LEU A 282 -3.31 9.25 -4.47
CA LEU A 282 -1.96 9.74 -4.25
C LEU A 282 -1.67 10.88 -5.22
N GLY A 283 -1.15 11.99 -4.72
CA GLY A 283 -0.81 13.17 -5.51
C GLY A 283 0.66 13.56 -5.36
N PHE A 284 1.22 14.11 -6.44
CA PHE A 284 2.57 14.66 -6.51
C PHE A 284 2.49 16.12 -6.98
N THR A 285 3.23 17.00 -6.37
CA THR A 285 3.25 18.43 -6.74
C THR A 285 4.62 19.04 -6.47
N GLU A 286 5.04 19.96 -7.34
CA GLU A 286 6.23 20.79 -7.12
C GLU A 286 5.96 21.94 -6.15
N ASN A 287 4.67 22.30 -5.95
CA ASN A 287 4.27 23.36 -5.03
C ASN A 287 2.99 22.98 -4.28
N PHE A 288 3.18 22.50 -3.05
CA PHE A 288 2.07 22.00 -2.23
C PHE A 288 1.04 23.08 -1.88
N GLU A 289 1.47 24.30 -1.61
CA GLU A 289 0.53 25.39 -1.31
C GLU A 289 -0.35 25.76 -2.52
N LYS A 290 0.20 25.72 -3.73
CA LYS A 290 -0.58 25.88 -4.96
C LYS A 290 -1.58 24.74 -5.15
N ALA A 291 -1.13 23.50 -4.96
CA ALA A 291 -2.00 22.32 -5.05
C ALA A 291 -3.11 22.36 -3.99
N LYS A 292 -2.81 22.71 -2.75
CA LYS A 292 -3.75 22.83 -1.64
C LYS A 292 -4.86 23.88 -1.93
N LYS A 293 -4.50 25.01 -2.52
CA LYS A 293 -5.49 26.01 -2.93
C LYS A 293 -6.47 25.49 -3.98
N GLN A 294 -5.97 24.70 -4.94
CA GLN A 294 -6.82 24.12 -6.00
C GLN A 294 -7.65 22.93 -5.50
N LEU A 295 -7.18 22.22 -4.47
CA LEU A 295 -7.80 21.07 -3.87
C LEU A 295 -8.46 21.41 -2.52
N LYS A 296 -8.81 22.67 -2.27
CA LYS A 296 -9.30 23.19 -0.98
C LYS A 296 -10.52 22.48 -0.40
N ASP A 297 -11.33 21.87 -1.26
CA ASP A 297 -12.55 21.16 -0.87
C ASP A 297 -12.26 19.70 -0.49
N HIS A 298 -11.00 19.28 -0.52
CA HIS A 298 -10.55 17.93 -0.19
C HIS A 298 -9.57 17.92 0.98
N LYS A 299 -9.69 16.91 1.82
CA LYS A 299 -8.72 16.67 2.89
C LYS A 299 -7.43 16.12 2.29
N LEU A 300 -6.33 16.82 2.53
CA LEU A 300 -4.99 16.42 2.10
C LEU A 300 -4.11 16.06 3.29
N GLU A 301 -3.34 14.99 3.17
CA GLU A 301 -2.34 14.57 4.15
C GLU A 301 -0.99 14.42 3.46
N VAL A 302 0.04 15.13 3.92
CA VAL A 302 1.38 15.04 3.31
C VAL A 302 2.05 13.74 3.75
N VAL A 303 2.62 13.03 2.79
CA VAL A 303 3.36 11.78 2.96
C VAL A 303 4.86 12.05 2.99
N TYR A 304 5.32 12.95 2.12
CA TYR A 304 6.72 13.20 1.89
C TYR A 304 6.92 14.62 1.32
N TYR A 305 7.93 15.35 1.82
CA TYR A 305 8.36 16.62 1.25
C TYR A 305 9.67 16.47 0.48
N PHE A 306 9.71 17.12 -0.69
CA PHE A 306 10.89 17.13 -1.57
C PHE A 306 11.89 18.23 -1.19
#